data_29bfae5ea6d90f3bf62e6b07cb6e02b6
#
_entry.id   29bfae5ea6d90f3bf62e6b07cb6e02b6
#
_cell.length_a   1.000
_cell.length_b   1.000
_cell.length_c   1.000
_cell.angle_alpha   90.00
_cell.angle_beta   90.00
_cell.angle_gamma   90.00
#
_symmetry.space_group_name_H-M   'P 1'
#
loop_
_entity.id
_entity.type
_entity.pdbx_description
1 polymer ?
#
loop_
_entity_poly.entity_id
_entity_poly.type
_entity_poly.pdbx_seq_one_letter_code
_entity_poly.pdbx_strand_id
1 'polypeptide(L)'
;MDTPTPPRPTGSHPTRTPARPRLRRFVREFSYPHGIHPALVPGVSVEDRRVRYGVDRVILAVVGLLVVGFVVWGVLQPDAVLAVSSAALDWVMVHAGWLFVLLAIGMVVFLLALAFSRYGEIPLGLDGEKPEYSTASWSAMLFAAGIGIGIIFFGPYEPLTYYLAPRPGAYEAGSEEAVTGALAQAALHWGVNAWAIYAVVGLSVGYVSYRRGRVPLMSSIIAPLFGDSPRSDSVGARLIDGLAIIRSE
;
A
#
# COMPACT_ATOMS: atom_id res chain seq x y z
N MET A 1 31.43 50.86 61.17
CA MET A 1 30.56 49.70 61.44
C MET A 1 30.19 49.15 60.07
N ASP A 2 31.04 48.26 59.57
CA ASP A 2 30.89 47.66 58.26
C ASP A 2 30.12 46.34 58.40
N THR A 3 28.96 46.30 57.79
CA THR A 3 28.16 45.06 57.70
C THR A 3 28.69 44.19 56.55
N PRO A 4 28.98 42.92 56.80
CA PRO A 4 29.50 42.02 55.76
C PRO A 4 28.38 41.59 54.80
N THR A 5 28.64 41.75 53.51
CA THR A 5 27.80 41.30 52.40
C THR A 5 27.75 39.75 52.33
N PRO A 6 26.57 39.13 52.22
CA PRO A 6 26.49 37.67 52.12
C PRO A 6 27.06 37.17 50.79
N PRO A 7 27.68 36.00 50.73
CA PRO A 7 28.23 35.42 49.51
C PRO A 7 27.09 35.05 48.51
N ARG A 8 27.32 35.36 47.22
CA ARG A 8 26.44 34.94 46.10
C ARG A 8 26.39 33.40 46.04
N PRO A 9 25.20 32.84 45.84
CA PRO A 9 25.12 31.42 45.60
C PRO A 9 25.76 31.11 44.23
N THR A 10 26.78 30.26 44.26
CA THR A 10 27.39 29.65 43.06
C THR A 10 26.32 28.83 42.35
N GLY A 11 25.94 29.29 41.17
CA GLY A 11 24.99 28.60 40.32
C GLY A 11 25.46 27.18 40.01
N SER A 12 24.80 26.22 40.60
CA SER A 12 24.90 24.83 40.17
C SER A 12 24.32 24.73 38.72
N HIS A 13 25.21 24.56 37.77
CA HIS A 13 24.77 24.17 36.41
C HIS A 13 23.91 22.90 36.53
N PRO A 14 22.73 22.86 35.98
CA PRO A 14 21.98 21.62 35.92
C PRO A 14 22.77 20.65 35.04
N THR A 15 23.32 19.62 35.69
CA THR A 15 23.91 18.47 35.00
C THR A 15 22.84 17.89 34.14
N ARG A 16 22.93 18.14 32.81
CA ARG A 16 22.13 17.49 31.80
C ARG A 16 22.35 15.97 31.91
N THR A 17 21.44 15.32 32.59
CA THR A 17 21.38 13.86 32.63
C THR A 17 21.16 13.38 31.17
N PRO A 18 22.03 12.54 30.63
CA PRO A 18 21.82 12.03 29.29
C PRO A 18 20.67 11.01 29.31
N ALA A 19 19.45 11.48 29.09
CA ALA A 19 18.27 10.64 28.93
C ALA A 19 18.30 9.78 27.63
N ARG A 20 19.38 9.89 26.87
CA ARG A 20 19.52 9.30 25.54
C ARG A 20 19.87 7.79 25.43
N PRO A 21 20.52 7.11 26.42
CA PRO A 21 20.81 5.69 26.21
C PRO A 21 19.60 4.78 26.30
N ARG A 22 18.56 5.13 27.09
CA ARG A 22 17.36 4.32 27.23
C ARG A 22 16.47 4.40 25.99
N LEU A 23 16.32 5.58 25.40
CA LEU A 23 15.51 5.77 24.18
C LEU A 23 16.15 5.06 22.96
N ARG A 24 17.48 5.15 22.82
CA ARG A 24 18.21 4.41 21.78
C ARG A 24 18.12 2.91 21.94
N ARG A 25 18.13 2.41 23.18
CA ARG A 25 17.95 0.99 23.46
C ARG A 25 16.53 0.56 23.15
N PHE A 26 15.54 1.37 23.53
CA PHE A 26 14.12 1.13 23.24
C PHE A 26 13.85 1.10 21.73
N VAL A 27 14.31 2.10 20.98
CA VAL A 27 14.17 2.14 19.50
C VAL A 27 14.90 0.98 18.84
N ARG A 28 16.04 0.53 19.39
CA ARG A 28 16.79 -0.62 18.87
C ARG A 28 16.11 -1.96 19.19
N GLU A 29 15.39 -2.04 20.30
CA GLU A 29 14.62 -3.22 20.68
C GLU A 29 13.31 -3.35 19.88
N PHE A 30 12.73 -2.22 19.45
CA PHE A 30 11.51 -2.16 18.65
C PHE A 30 11.75 -1.98 17.15
N SER A 31 13.00 -1.79 16.72
CA SER A 31 13.32 -1.77 15.30
C SER A 31 13.34 -3.19 14.72
N TYR A 32 12.91 -3.30 13.46
CA TYR A 32 13.04 -4.54 12.70
C TYR A 32 14.31 -5.34 13.12
N PRO A 33 14.17 -6.58 13.56
CA PRO A 33 13.25 -7.63 13.15
C PRO A 33 12.07 -7.94 14.11
N HIS A 34 11.78 -7.11 15.09
CA HIS A 34 10.77 -7.39 16.11
C HIS A 34 9.31 -7.15 15.65
N GLY A 35 9.08 -6.85 14.37
CA GLY A 35 7.74 -6.79 13.79
C GLY A 35 6.88 -5.58 14.18
N ILE A 36 7.44 -4.59 14.88
CA ILE A 36 6.72 -3.37 15.24
C ILE A 36 7.13 -2.24 14.28
N HIS A 37 6.13 -1.65 13.60
CA HIS A 37 6.37 -0.50 12.74
C HIS A 37 6.82 0.71 13.57
N PRO A 38 7.89 1.43 13.18
CA PRO A 38 8.41 2.57 13.96
C PRO A 38 7.39 3.68 14.22
N ALA A 39 6.39 3.84 13.35
CA ALA A 39 5.30 4.81 13.52
C ALA A 39 4.40 4.51 14.73
N LEU A 40 4.42 3.28 15.24
CA LEU A 40 3.63 2.86 16.39
C LEU A 40 4.33 3.04 17.73
N VAL A 41 5.56 3.56 17.73
CA VAL A 41 6.31 3.82 18.96
C VAL A 41 6.03 5.25 19.44
N PRO A 42 5.25 5.45 20.52
CA PRO A 42 4.95 6.80 21.03
C PRO A 42 6.23 7.55 21.41
N GLY A 43 6.31 8.84 21.05
CA GLY A 43 7.41 9.71 21.44
C GLY A 43 8.70 9.56 20.62
N VAL A 44 8.70 8.76 19.56
CA VAL A 44 9.81 8.70 18.61
C VAL A 44 9.57 9.72 17.50
N SER A 45 10.43 10.73 17.39
CA SER A 45 10.34 11.72 16.31
C SER A 45 10.66 11.10 14.94
N VAL A 46 10.20 11.74 13.86
CA VAL A 46 10.48 11.31 12.48
C VAL A 46 12.00 11.24 12.22
N GLU A 47 12.77 12.11 12.86
CA GLU A 47 14.22 12.17 12.72
C GLU A 47 14.94 11.01 13.43
N ASP A 48 14.38 10.49 14.52
CA ASP A 48 14.90 9.31 15.21
C ASP A 48 14.49 8.00 14.51
N ARG A 49 13.56 8.07 13.57
CA ARG A 49 13.03 6.95 12.77
C ARG A 49 13.96 6.51 11.63
N ARG A 50 15.22 6.84 11.64
CA ARG A 50 16.21 6.31 10.67
C ARG A 50 16.42 4.81 10.89
N VAL A 51 15.37 4.03 10.73
CA VAL A 51 15.47 2.59 10.64
C VAL A 51 16.04 2.27 9.25
N ARG A 52 17.29 1.83 9.22
CA ARG A 52 17.84 1.26 8.00
C ARG A 52 17.24 -0.14 7.84
N TYR A 53 16.20 -0.22 7.03
CA TYR A 53 15.72 -1.51 6.58
C TYR A 53 16.87 -2.17 5.80
N GLY A 54 17.25 -3.38 6.21
CA GLY A 54 18.21 -4.16 5.43
C GLY A 54 17.59 -4.49 4.08
N VAL A 55 18.26 -4.10 3.00
CA VAL A 55 17.84 -4.49 1.64
C VAL A 55 18.08 -5.99 1.50
N ASP A 56 17.03 -6.74 1.19
CA ASP A 56 17.18 -8.15 0.83
C ASP A 56 17.86 -8.24 -0.55
N ARG A 57 19.16 -8.55 -0.52
CA ARG A 57 19.98 -8.59 -1.72
C ARG A 57 19.54 -9.67 -2.71
N VAL A 58 18.90 -10.73 -2.22
CA VAL A 58 18.41 -11.82 -3.07
C VAL A 58 17.18 -11.36 -3.83
N ILE A 59 16.22 -10.73 -3.15
CA ILE A 59 15.04 -10.15 -3.81
C ILE A 59 15.50 -9.09 -4.82
N LEU A 60 16.36 -8.17 -4.41
CA LEU A 60 16.85 -7.11 -5.30
C LEU A 60 17.52 -7.69 -6.56
N ALA A 61 18.38 -8.72 -6.40
CA ALA A 61 19.06 -9.32 -7.53
C ALA A 61 18.10 -10.07 -8.46
N VAL A 62 17.18 -10.87 -7.90
CA VAL A 62 16.23 -11.67 -8.70
C VAL A 62 15.23 -10.76 -9.42
N VAL A 63 14.60 -9.83 -8.69
CA VAL A 63 13.63 -8.91 -9.28
C VAL A 63 14.32 -7.99 -10.28
N GLY A 64 15.46 -7.40 -9.92
CA GLY A 64 16.22 -6.54 -10.83
C GLY A 64 16.64 -7.26 -12.11
N LEU A 65 17.08 -8.54 -12.02
CA LEU A 65 17.43 -9.34 -13.20
C LEU A 65 16.21 -9.60 -14.09
N LEU A 66 15.05 -9.91 -13.47
CA LEU A 66 13.81 -10.13 -14.23
C LEU A 66 13.33 -8.87 -14.93
N VAL A 67 13.34 -7.72 -14.23
CA VAL A 67 12.93 -6.43 -14.82
C VAL A 67 13.88 -6.02 -15.94
N VAL A 68 15.18 -6.05 -15.69
CA VAL A 68 16.17 -5.71 -16.72
C VAL A 68 16.08 -6.68 -17.91
N GLY A 69 15.94 -7.97 -17.66
CA GLY A 69 15.75 -8.98 -18.70
C GLY A 69 14.50 -8.74 -19.55
N PHE A 70 13.38 -8.39 -18.92
CA PHE A 70 12.14 -8.04 -19.61
C PHE A 70 12.30 -6.76 -20.46
N VAL A 71 12.92 -5.72 -19.91
CA VAL A 71 13.18 -4.46 -20.65
C VAL A 71 14.11 -4.73 -21.84
N VAL A 72 15.19 -5.45 -21.65
CA VAL A 72 16.11 -5.82 -22.74
C VAL A 72 15.39 -6.61 -23.82
N TRP A 73 14.56 -7.58 -23.43
CA TRP A 73 13.76 -8.35 -24.38
C TRP A 73 12.77 -7.46 -25.15
N GLY A 74 12.08 -6.52 -24.46
CA GLY A 74 11.18 -5.56 -25.09
C GLY A 74 11.85 -4.62 -26.07
N VAL A 75 13.08 -4.20 -25.77
CA VAL A 75 13.87 -3.34 -26.67
C VAL A 75 14.39 -4.12 -27.89
N LEU A 76 14.84 -5.34 -27.69
CA LEU A 76 15.43 -6.16 -28.76
C LEU A 76 14.38 -6.82 -29.67
N GLN A 77 13.22 -7.21 -29.12
CA GLN A 77 12.19 -7.99 -29.82
C GLN A 77 10.77 -7.50 -29.44
N PRO A 78 10.39 -6.26 -29.77
CA PRO A 78 9.08 -5.72 -29.38
C PRO A 78 7.89 -6.52 -29.90
N ASP A 79 7.97 -7.01 -31.14
CA ASP A 79 6.89 -7.84 -31.74
C ASP A 79 6.72 -9.18 -31.03
N ALA A 80 7.81 -9.80 -30.59
CA ALA A 80 7.74 -11.05 -29.84
C ALA A 80 7.14 -10.83 -28.45
N VAL A 81 7.48 -9.74 -27.76
CA VAL A 81 6.88 -9.38 -26.48
C VAL A 81 5.38 -9.14 -26.65
N LEU A 82 4.99 -8.39 -27.67
CA LEU A 82 3.59 -8.13 -27.96
C LEU A 82 2.82 -9.44 -28.23
N ALA A 83 3.35 -10.32 -29.07
CA ALA A 83 2.73 -11.58 -29.40
C ALA A 83 2.57 -12.50 -28.18
N VAL A 84 3.62 -12.65 -27.37
CA VAL A 84 3.61 -13.48 -26.15
C VAL A 84 2.65 -12.90 -25.13
N SER A 85 2.68 -11.58 -24.91
CA SER A 85 1.82 -10.91 -23.93
C SER A 85 0.35 -10.99 -24.32
N SER A 86 0.03 -10.80 -25.62
CA SER A 86 -1.35 -10.92 -26.14
C SER A 86 -1.87 -12.36 -25.98
N ALA A 87 -1.07 -13.36 -26.36
CA ALA A 87 -1.46 -14.76 -26.21
C ALA A 87 -1.66 -15.15 -24.73
N ALA A 88 -0.78 -14.67 -23.84
CA ALA A 88 -0.92 -14.89 -22.40
C ALA A 88 -2.17 -14.23 -21.84
N LEU A 89 -2.45 -12.98 -22.25
CA LEU A 89 -3.66 -12.27 -21.86
C LEU A 89 -4.93 -12.99 -22.31
N ASP A 90 -4.98 -13.39 -23.58
CA ASP A 90 -6.13 -14.12 -24.15
C ASP A 90 -6.36 -15.43 -23.39
N TRP A 91 -5.29 -16.16 -23.10
CA TRP A 91 -5.39 -17.40 -22.32
C TRP A 91 -5.96 -17.15 -20.92
N VAL A 92 -5.46 -16.14 -20.22
CA VAL A 92 -5.95 -15.76 -18.88
C VAL A 92 -7.40 -15.32 -18.94
N MET A 93 -7.78 -14.50 -19.93
CA MET A 93 -9.16 -14.02 -20.07
C MET A 93 -10.14 -15.17 -20.30
N VAL A 94 -9.78 -16.12 -21.16
CA VAL A 94 -10.63 -17.29 -21.47
C VAL A 94 -10.74 -18.25 -20.28
N HIS A 95 -9.64 -18.54 -19.60
CA HIS A 95 -9.61 -19.59 -18.57
C HIS A 95 -9.85 -19.08 -17.15
N ALA A 96 -9.43 -17.86 -16.85
CA ALA A 96 -9.49 -17.28 -15.51
C ALA A 96 -10.34 -16.00 -15.40
N GLY A 97 -10.92 -15.49 -16.48
CA GLY A 97 -11.72 -14.26 -16.48
C GLY A 97 -12.86 -14.30 -15.45
N TRP A 98 -13.55 -15.45 -15.34
CA TRP A 98 -14.60 -15.65 -14.35
C TRP A 98 -14.09 -15.48 -12.89
N LEU A 99 -12.85 -15.88 -12.61
CA LEU A 99 -12.24 -15.76 -11.29
C LEU A 99 -12.03 -14.30 -10.91
N PHE A 100 -11.57 -13.46 -11.86
CA PHE A 100 -11.42 -12.02 -11.61
C PHE A 100 -12.74 -11.34 -11.30
N VAL A 101 -13.81 -11.68 -12.03
CA VAL A 101 -15.16 -11.17 -11.76
C VAL A 101 -15.64 -11.60 -10.39
N LEU A 102 -15.49 -12.88 -10.06
CA LEU A 102 -15.87 -13.42 -8.75
C LEU A 102 -15.11 -12.74 -7.59
N LEU A 103 -13.80 -12.55 -7.76
CA LEU A 103 -12.97 -11.88 -6.76
C LEU A 103 -13.38 -10.41 -6.59
N ALA A 104 -13.63 -9.68 -7.68
CA ALA A 104 -14.05 -8.29 -7.61
C ALA A 104 -15.38 -8.13 -6.86
N ILE A 105 -16.38 -8.93 -7.23
CA ILE A 105 -17.69 -8.96 -6.54
C ILE A 105 -17.51 -9.40 -5.07
N GLY A 106 -16.71 -10.43 -4.83
CA GLY A 106 -16.41 -10.93 -3.49
C GLY A 106 -15.79 -9.86 -2.60
N MET A 107 -14.88 -9.03 -3.12
CA MET A 107 -14.29 -7.92 -2.39
C MET A 107 -15.31 -6.83 -2.04
N VAL A 108 -16.21 -6.49 -2.95
CA VAL A 108 -17.31 -5.55 -2.68
C VAL A 108 -18.20 -6.08 -1.56
N VAL A 109 -18.66 -7.33 -1.67
CA VAL A 109 -19.51 -7.97 -0.65
C VAL A 109 -18.78 -8.05 0.69
N PHE A 110 -17.50 -8.42 0.68
CA PHE A 110 -16.67 -8.49 1.88
C PHE A 110 -16.58 -7.13 2.58
N LEU A 111 -16.32 -6.05 1.83
CA LEU A 111 -16.22 -4.70 2.41
C LEU A 111 -17.54 -4.22 3.00
N LEU A 112 -18.65 -4.46 2.31
CA LEU A 112 -19.97 -4.13 2.82
C LEU A 112 -20.29 -4.93 4.09
N ALA A 113 -20.03 -6.24 4.07
CA ALA A 113 -20.18 -7.08 5.24
C ALA A 113 -19.30 -6.62 6.40
N LEU A 114 -18.04 -6.23 6.14
CA LEU A 114 -17.12 -5.70 7.13
C LEU A 114 -17.65 -4.38 7.72
N ALA A 115 -18.05 -3.44 6.87
CA ALA A 115 -18.54 -2.12 7.27
C ALA A 115 -19.80 -2.18 8.15
N PHE A 116 -20.74 -3.09 7.85
CA PHE A 116 -21.96 -3.26 8.60
C PHE A 116 -21.86 -4.28 9.75
N SER A 117 -20.71 -4.90 9.94
CA SER A 117 -20.46 -5.82 11.05
C SER A 117 -19.84 -5.10 12.24
N ARG A 118 -19.80 -5.81 13.39
CA ARG A 118 -19.05 -5.36 14.58
C ARG A 118 -17.56 -5.06 14.33
N TYR A 119 -17.00 -5.56 13.26
CA TYR A 119 -15.61 -5.34 12.90
C TYR A 119 -15.36 -3.98 12.26
N GLY A 120 -16.41 -3.31 11.76
CA GLY A 120 -16.33 -1.94 11.24
C GLY A 120 -16.00 -0.88 12.30
N GLU A 121 -16.22 -1.21 13.59
CA GLU A 121 -15.90 -0.31 14.71
C GLU A 121 -14.45 -0.44 15.21
N ILE A 122 -13.67 -1.38 14.67
CA ILE A 122 -12.27 -1.57 15.10
C ILE A 122 -11.42 -0.39 14.63
N PRO A 123 -10.82 0.41 15.53
CA PRO A 123 -9.91 1.47 15.13
C PRO A 123 -8.63 0.88 14.52
N LEU A 124 -8.15 1.48 13.44
CA LEU A 124 -6.89 1.07 12.81
C LEU A 124 -5.65 1.51 13.61
N GLY A 125 -5.76 2.62 14.36
CA GLY A 125 -4.73 3.10 15.27
C GLY A 125 -4.78 2.44 16.66
N LEU A 126 -4.03 3.01 17.60
CA LEU A 126 -4.02 2.58 19.00
C LEU A 126 -5.33 3.01 19.72
N ASP A 127 -5.68 2.28 20.78
CA ASP A 127 -6.86 2.61 21.57
C ASP A 127 -6.71 3.98 22.23
N GLY A 128 -7.69 4.87 22.00
CA GLY A 128 -7.68 6.24 22.54
C GLY A 128 -6.81 7.23 21.78
N GLU A 129 -6.16 6.83 20.69
CA GLU A 129 -5.41 7.72 19.82
C GLU A 129 -6.37 8.70 19.10
N LYS A 130 -5.99 9.98 19.11
CA LYS A 130 -6.75 11.00 18.39
C LYS A 130 -6.32 11.02 16.92
N PRO A 131 -7.25 11.30 16.00
CA PRO A 131 -6.92 11.50 14.59
C PRO A 131 -5.85 12.59 14.42
N GLU A 132 -4.80 12.28 13.64
CA GLU A 132 -3.72 13.24 13.34
C GLU A 132 -4.21 14.38 12.42
N TYR A 133 -5.13 14.05 11.52
CA TYR A 133 -5.67 14.98 10.53
C TYR A 133 -7.14 15.24 10.76
N SER A 134 -7.59 16.44 10.42
CA SER A 134 -9.02 16.74 10.34
C SER A 134 -9.67 15.91 9.22
N THR A 135 -10.97 15.64 9.33
CA THR A 135 -11.72 14.91 8.29
C THR A 135 -11.58 15.56 6.91
N ALA A 136 -11.57 16.91 6.86
CA ALA A 136 -11.40 17.64 5.60
C ALA A 136 -10.01 17.42 4.98
N SER A 137 -8.94 17.50 5.79
CA SER A 137 -7.57 17.26 5.32
C SER A 137 -7.39 15.81 4.88
N TRP A 138 -7.92 14.85 5.64
CA TRP A 138 -7.88 13.44 5.29
C TRP A 138 -8.63 13.16 3.97
N SER A 139 -9.83 13.70 3.82
CA SER A 139 -10.61 13.57 2.58
C SER A 139 -9.89 14.19 1.38
N ALA A 140 -9.25 15.36 1.56
CA ALA A 140 -8.47 16.02 0.51
C ALA A 140 -7.25 15.18 0.09
N MET A 141 -6.56 14.54 1.03
CA MET A 141 -5.43 13.66 0.73
C MET A 141 -5.87 12.41 -0.06
N LEU A 142 -6.98 11.77 0.34
CA LEU A 142 -7.55 10.63 -0.38
C LEU A 142 -7.99 11.02 -1.79
N PHE A 143 -8.66 12.17 -1.92
CA PHE A 143 -9.09 12.69 -3.20
C PHE A 143 -7.89 13.00 -4.11
N ALA A 144 -6.86 13.66 -3.60
CA ALA A 144 -5.65 13.96 -4.37
C ALA A 144 -4.91 12.69 -4.82
N ALA A 145 -4.84 11.66 -3.98
CA ALA A 145 -4.24 10.39 -4.33
C ALA A 145 -5.04 9.63 -5.39
N GLY A 146 -6.39 9.69 -5.35
CA GLY A 146 -7.27 8.99 -6.28
C GLY A 146 -7.43 9.69 -7.64
N ILE A 147 -7.34 11.03 -7.66
CA ILE A 147 -7.61 11.82 -8.88
C ILE A 147 -6.40 11.94 -9.81
N GLY A 148 -5.20 11.61 -9.38
CA GLY A 148 -3.99 11.73 -10.17
C GLY A 148 -4.16 11.34 -11.66
N ILE A 149 -3.15 10.87 -12.29
CA ILE A 149 -3.14 10.46 -13.70
C ILE A 149 -4.30 9.52 -14.05
N GLY A 150 -4.71 8.66 -13.10
CA GLY A 150 -5.82 7.74 -13.28
C GLY A 150 -7.08 8.42 -13.79
N ILE A 151 -7.68 9.30 -13.01
CA ILE A 151 -8.96 9.94 -13.36
C ILE A 151 -8.77 11.04 -14.42
N ILE A 152 -7.73 11.87 -14.30
CA ILE A 152 -7.54 13.00 -15.23
C ILE A 152 -7.25 12.51 -16.64
N PHE A 153 -6.44 11.48 -16.80
CA PHE A 153 -6.07 10.95 -18.11
C PHE A 153 -7.08 9.91 -18.60
N PHE A 154 -7.35 8.89 -17.80
CA PHE A 154 -8.22 7.78 -18.24
C PHE A 154 -9.71 8.11 -18.22
N GLY A 155 -10.12 9.13 -17.45
CA GLY A 155 -11.52 9.59 -17.43
C GLY A 155 -12.07 9.93 -18.81
N PRO A 156 -11.42 10.76 -19.62
CA PRO A 156 -11.80 11.00 -21.02
C PRO A 156 -11.32 9.92 -21.99
N TYR A 157 -10.14 9.32 -21.75
CA TYR A 157 -9.51 8.37 -22.66
C TYR A 157 -10.31 7.05 -22.77
N GLU A 158 -10.73 6.46 -21.68
CA GLU A 158 -11.43 5.17 -21.71
C GLU A 158 -12.79 5.22 -22.41
N PRO A 159 -13.71 6.15 -22.09
CA PRO A 159 -14.96 6.24 -22.82
C PRO A 159 -14.76 6.42 -24.33
N LEU A 160 -13.77 7.24 -24.73
CA LEU A 160 -13.45 7.44 -26.14
C LEU A 160 -12.94 6.14 -26.79
N THR A 161 -12.08 5.42 -26.08
CA THR A 161 -11.55 4.13 -26.55
C THR A 161 -12.68 3.12 -26.78
N TYR A 162 -13.60 2.96 -25.82
CA TYR A 162 -14.73 2.04 -25.96
C TYR A 162 -15.79 2.50 -26.96
N TYR A 163 -15.89 3.80 -27.21
CA TYR A 163 -16.74 4.34 -28.28
C TYR A 163 -16.21 3.97 -29.67
N LEU A 164 -14.87 4.07 -29.85
CA LEU A 164 -14.22 3.79 -31.13
C LEU A 164 -13.92 2.31 -31.37
N ALA A 165 -13.63 1.57 -30.29
CA ALA A 165 -13.28 0.16 -30.30
C ALA A 165 -14.02 -0.60 -29.18
N PRO A 166 -15.31 -0.85 -29.34
CA PRO A 166 -16.12 -1.55 -28.37
C PRO A 166 -15.70 -3.01 -28.21
N ARG A 167 -16.14 -3.61 -27.11
CA ARG A 167 -15.96 -5.05 -26.90
C ARG A 167 -16.66 -5.84 -28.01
N PRO A 168 -16.08 -6.99 -28.41
CA PRO A 168 -16.75 -7.87 -29.38
C PRO A 168 -18.17 -8.22 -28.95
N GLY A 169 -19.14 -8.03 -29.87
CA GLY A 169 -20.53 -8.36 -29.63
C GLY A 169 -21.32 -7.41 -28.70
N ALA A 170 -20.76 -6.28 -28.31
CA ALA A 170 -21.45 -5.33 -27.43
C ALA A 170 -22.37 -4.37 -28.21
N TYR A 171 -21.80 -3.55 -29.08
CA TYR A 171 -22.49 -2.55 -29.90
C TYR A 171 -21.60 -2.15 -31.08
N GLU A 172 -22.14 -1.45 -32.08
CA GLU A 172 -21.40 -0.98 -33.24
C GLU A 172 -20.57 0.26 -32.89
N ALA A 173 -19.31 0.30 -33.33
CA ALA A 173 -18.39 1.41 -33.07
C ALA A 173 -18.96 2.72 -33.66
N GLY A 174 -18.88 3.80 -32.89
CA GLY A 174 -19.33 5.12 -33.30
C GLY A 174 -20.87 5.30 -33.32
N SER A 175 -21.64 4.30 -32.92
CA SER A 175 -23.10 4.38 -32.87
C SER A 175 -23.59 5.20 -31.67
N GLU A 176 -24.86 5.59 -31.68
CA GLU A 176 -25.48 6.25 -30.53
C GLU A 176 -25.50 5.34 -29.30
N GLU A 177 -25.73 4.04 -29.51
CA GLU A 177 -25.67 3.05 -28.45
C GLU A 177 -24.26 2.92 -27.85
N ALA A 178 -23.21 3.10 -28.68
CA ALA A 178 -21.83 3.08 -28.23
C ALA A 178 -21.51 4.18 -27.20
N VAL A 179 -22.17 5.33 -27.21
CA VAL A 179 -21.96 6.40 -26.22
C VAL A 179 -22.31 5.91 -24.84
N THR A 180 -23.51 5.36 -24.67
CA THR A 180 -23.96 4.85 -23.37
C THR A 180 -23.18 3.62 -22.96
N GLY A 181 -22.88 2.72 -23.86
CA GLY A 181 -22.09 1.51 -23.61
C GLY A 181 -20.66 1.81 -23.18
N ALA A 182 -20.01 2.77 -23.83
CA ALA A 182 -18.66 3.21 -23.50
C ALA A 182 -18.57 3.86 -22.09
N LEU A 183 -19.53 4.72 -21.76
CA LEU A 183 -19.61 5.32 -20.42
C LEU A 183 -19.88 4.28 -19.33
N ALA A 184 -20.80 3.32 -19.60
CA ALA A 184 -21.07 2.23 -18.68
C ALA A 184 -19.83 1.36 -18.44
N GLN A 185 -19.05 1.08 -19.49
CA GLN A 185 -17.81 0.29 -19.39
C GLN A 185 -16.75 1.03 -18.57
N ALA A 186 -16.56 2.32 -18.82
CA ALA A 186 -15.63 3.15 -18.04
C ALA A 186 -16.06 3.23 -16.56
N ALA A 187 -17.36 3.40 -16.29
CA ALA A 187 -17.91 3.40 -14.95
C ALA A 187 -17.73 2.04 -14.23
N LEU A 188 -17.79 0.92 -14.97
CA LEU A 188 -17.50 -0.41 -14.42
C LEU A 188 -16.02 -0.53 -13.99
N HIS A 189 -15.09 0.00 -14.78
CA HIS A 189 -13.66 -0.05 -14.48
C HIS A 189 -13.27 0.84 -13.31
N TRP A 190 -13.77 2.09 -13.28
CA TRP A 190 -13.42 3.09 -12.28
C TRP A 190 -14.41 3.18 -11.11
N GLY A 191 -15.44 2.34 -11.15
CA GLY A 191 -16.49 2.32 -10.13
C GLY A 191 -16.13 1.48 -8.90
N VAL A 192 -17.18 1.00 -8.24
CA VAL A 192 -17.11 0.32 -6.94
C VAL A 192 -16.14 -0.86 -6.94
N ASN A 193 -16.04 -1.62 -8.03
CA ASN A 193 -15.20 -2.82 -8.11
C ASN A 193 -13.72 -2.50 -7.94
N ALA A 194 -13.21 -1.51 -8.67
CA ALA A 194 -11.81 -1.09 -8.58
C ALA A 194 -11.50 -0.55 -7.17
N TRP A 195 -12.34 0.34 -6.66
CA TRP A 195 -12.15 0.92 -5.34
C TRP A 195 -12.29 -0.09 -4.20
N ALA A 196 -13.10 -1.13 -4.39
CA ALA A 196 -13.16 -2.24 -3.43
C ALA A 196 -11.82 -2.99 -3.34
N ILE A 197 -11.15 -3.24 -4.46
CA ILE A 197 -9.82 -3.87 -4.46
C ILE A 197 -8.82 -3.00 -3.69
N TYR A 198 -8.76 -1.70 -4.00
CA TYR A 198 -7.88 -0.77 -3.29
C TYR A 198 -8.20 -0.71 -1.79
N ALA A 199 -9.49 -0.66 -1.44
CA ALA A 199 -9.92 -0.58 -0.04
C ALA A 199 -9.57 -1.84 0.74
N VAL A 200 -9.74 -3.05 0.18
CA VAL A 200 -9.34 -4.31 0.84
C VAL A 200 -7.84 -4.32 1.11
N VAL A 201 -7.03 -3.96 0.12
CA VAL A 201 -5.57 -3.90 0.29
C VAL A 201 -5.18 -2.82 1.31
N GLY A 202 -5.73 -1.60 1.17
CA GLY A 202 -5.43 -0.49 2.07
C GLY A 202 -5.83 -0.77 3.52
N LEU A 203 -7.01 -1.34 3.76
CA LEU A 203 -7.46 -1.75 5.09
C LEU A 203 -6.59 -2.86 5.67
N SER A 204 -6.20 -3.84 4.85
CA SER A 204 -5.33 -4.94 5.29
C SER A 204 -3.96 -4.42 5.70
N VAL A 205 -3.33 -3.56 4.89
CA VAL A 205 -2.05 -2.91 5.21
C VAL A 205 -2.21 -2.04 6.45
N GLY A 206 -3.24 -1.20 6.51
CA GLY A 206 -3.52 -0.33 7.64
C GLY A 206 -3.70 -1.11 8.96
N TYR A 207 -4.51 -2.14 8.94
CA TYR A 207 -4.74 -3.00 10.11
C TYR A 207 -3.45 -3.71 10.58
N VAL A 208 -2.71 -4.31 9.64
CA VAL A 208 -1.49 -5.04 9.96
C VAL A 208 -0.40 -4.11 10.48
N SER A 209 -0.25 -2.92 9.87
CA SER A 209 0.80 -1.97 10.25
C SER A 209 0.45 -1.18 11.51
N TYR A 210 -0.72 -0.56 11.55
CA TYR A 210 -1.08 0.35 12.64
C TYR A 210 -1.69 -0.37 13.84
N ARG A 211 -2.52 -1.39 13.63
CA ARG A 211 -3.15 -2.11 14.73
C ARG A 211 -2.31 -3.27 15.26
N ARG A 212 -1.63 -4.01 14.37
CA ARG A 212 -0.81 -5.18 14.72
C ARG A 212 0.68 -4.86 14.84
N GLY A 213 1.11 -3.66 14.51
CA GLY A 213 2.49 -3.20 14.64
C GLY A 213 3.49 -3.96 13.74
N ARG A 214 3.03 -4.53 12.64
CA ARG A 214 3.89 -5.25 11.69
C ARG A 214 4.37 -4.35 10.57
N VAL A 215 5.41 -4.76 9.89
CA VAL A 215 5.91 -4.05 8.70
C VAL A 215 4.88 -4.10 7.58
N PRO A 216 4.64 -3.01 6.81
CA PRO A 216 3.66 -2.97 5.72
C PRO A 216 4.15 -3.74 4.48
N LEU A 217 4.37 -5.04 4.63
CA LEU A 217 4.71 -5.97 3.56
C LEU A 217 3.50 -6.83 3.20
N MET A 218 3.38 -7.22 1.94
CA MET A 218 2.29 -8.11 1.51
C MET A 218 2.35 -9.46 2.20
N SER A 219 3.54 -9.98 2.45
CA SER A 219 3.75 -11.19 3.26
C SER A 219 3.21 -11.05 4.69
N SER A 220 3.29 -9.86 5.29
CA SER A 220 2.77 -9.59 6.62
C SER A 220 1.25 -9.67 6.70
N ILE A 221 0.53 -9.36 5.62
CA ILE A 221 -0.92 -9.46 5.52
C ILE A 221 -1.35 -10.94 5.52
N ILE A 222 -0.61 -11.77 4.82
CA ILE A 222 -0.95 -13.18 4.59
C ILE A 222 -0.41 -14.08 5.71
N ALA A 223 0.62 -13.63 6.44
CA ALA A 223 1.26 -14.39 7.51
C ALA A 223 0.29 -15.01 8.54
N PRO A 224 -0.80 -14.34 8.98
CA PRO A 224 -1.77 -14.94 9.91
C PRO A 224 -2.47 -16.19 9.39
N LEU A 225 -2.55 -16.38 8.07
CA LEU A 225 -3.16 -17.57 7.45
C LEU A 225 -2.27 -18.82 7.58
N PHE A 226 -0.98 -18.62 7.77
CA PHE A 226 0.02 -19.70 7.88
C PHE A 226 0.52 -19.94 9.32
N GLY A 227 -0.20 -19.40 10.30
CA GLY A 227 0.19 -19.42 11.71
C GLY A 227 1.16 -18.29 12.03
N ASP A 228 1.01 -17.73 13.22
CA ASP A 228 1.73 -16.52 13.69
C ASP A 228 3.25 -16.72 13.88
N SER A 229 3.87 -17.46 13.00
CA SER A 229 5.33 -17.61 12.97
C SER A 229 5.95 -16.30 12.46
N PRO A 230 6.78 -15.62 13.25
CA PRO A 230 7.39 -14.33 12.87
C PRO A 230 8.49 -14.46 11.82
N ARG A 231 8.42 -15.47 10.95
CA ARG A 231 9.41 -15.70 9.91
C ARG A 231 9.06 -14.93 8.64
N SER A 232 9.29 -13.62 8.67
CA SER A 232 9.44 -12.81 7.46
C SER A 232 10.58 -13.31 6.54
N ASP A 233 11.42 -14.21 7.04
CA ASP A 233 12.57 -14.75 6.31
C ASP A 233 12.28 -16.07 5.57
N SER A 234 11.03 -16.52 5.54
CA SER A 234 10.67 -17.70 4.77
C SER A 234 10.76 -17.42 3.26
N VAL A 235 11.16 -18.42 2.47
CA VAL A 235 11.23 -18.32 1.00
C VAL A 235 9.86 -17.88 0.43
N GLY A 236 8.76 -18.39 0.99
CA GLY A 236 7.41 -18.01 0.58
C GLY A 236 7.10 -16.53 0.81
N ALA A 237 7.48 -15.97 1.97
CA ALA A 237 7.32 -14.55 2.25
C ALA A 237 8.12 -13.69 1.27
N ARG A 238 9.37 -14.06 1.00
CA ARG A 238 10.23 -13.35 0.03
C ARG A 238 9.65 -13.39 -1.39
N LEU A 239 9.07 -14.51 -1.81
CA LEU A 239 8.43 -14.63 -3.12
C LEU A 239 7.19 -13.71 -3.21
N ILE A 240 6.34 -13.67 -2.19
CA ILE A 240 5.16 -12.81 -2.15
C ILE A 240 5.56 -11.33 -2.22
N ASP A 241 6.54 -10.93 -1.42
CA ASP A 241 7.02 -9.55 -1.40
C ASP A 241 7.72 -9.18 -2.72
N GLY A 242 8.50 -10.11 -3.31
CA GLY A 242 9.11 -9.94 -4.61
C GLY A 242 8.09 -9.76 -5.75
N LEU A 243 7.02 -10.57 -5.77
CA LEU A 243 5.94 -10.43 -6.74
C LEU A 243 5.18 -9.12 -6.56
N ALA A 244 4.98 -8.66 -5.32
CA ALA A 244 4.35 -7.37 -5.04
C ALA A 244 5.18 -6.19 -5.59
N ILE A 245 6.51 -6.25 -5.50
CA ILE A 245 7.41 -5.22 -6.05
C ILE A 245 7.33 -5.19 -7.58
N ILE A 246 7.36 -6.34 -8.26
CA ILE A 246 7.28 -6.40 -9.73
C ILE A 246 6.00 -5.77 -10.25
N ARG A 247 4.89 -5.90 -9.52
CA ARG A 247 3.59 -5.34 -9.92
C ARG A 247 3.46 -3.84 -9.64
N SER A 248 4.25 -3.28 -8.73
CA SER A 248 4.14 -1.87 -8.33
C SER A 248 4.78 -0.89 -9.33
N GLU A 249 5.43 -1.38 -10.37
CA GLU A 249 5.98 -0.61 -11.49
C GLU A 249 5.09 -0.74 -12.75
#